data_71f40f835e56888a0567fe1b0ab40f5e
#
_entry.id   71f40f835e56888a0567fe1b0ab40f5e
#
_cell.length_a   1.000
_cell.length_b   1.000
_cell.length_c   1.000
_cell.angle_alpha   90.00
_cell.angle_beta   90.00
_cell.angle_gamma   90.00
#
_symmetry.space_group_name_H-M   'P 1'
#
loop_
_entity.id
_entity.type
_entity.pdbx_description
1 polymer ?
#
loop_
_entity_poly.entity_id
_entity_poly.type
_entity_poly.pdbx_seq_one_letter_code
_entity_poly.pdbx_strand_id
1 'polypeptide(L)'
;MAILAFQKPDKVIMIESDDKIGKFEFRPLEPGYGITIGNALRRILLSSLEGYAITTIKIEGVEHEFSTIPGVIEDVTEMILNLKQVRFKKVVEDFDNEKVSITLFGQEKFKAGDINNFITGFRVLNPELVICNMEPEVKLQIELTIEKGRGYVPGVENKPAEEEFGVIPIDSIFPPMKNVKYSVENYRVEQKTDYEKLVIEIHTDGSIHPKDALKEAAKILIYHFMLFSDEKITLDSDEKFANEEFDEEILHMRQLLKNKLVDLDLSVRALNCLKAADVETLGELVTYNRNDLLKFRNFGKKSLTELDDLLVNLGLSFGMDISKYKLDKE
;
A
#
# COMPACT_ATOMS: atom_id res chain seq x y z
N MET A 1 -18.65 34.22 -8.00
CA MET A 1 -18.45 33.91 -9.42
C MET A 1 -18.65 32.40 -9.60
N ALA A 2 -19.52 31.98 -10.50
CA ALA A 2 -19.63 30.56 -10.80
C ALA A 2 -18.31 30.13 -11.48
N ILE A 3 -17.56 29.26 -10.85
CA ILE A 3 -16.39 28.62 -11.44
C ILE A 3 -16.93 27.83 -12.64
N LEU A 4 -16.44 28.13 -13.86
CA LEU A 4 -16.72 27.30 -15.04
C LEU A 4 -16.38 25.85 -14.68
N ALA A 5 -17.36 24.95 -14.85
CA ALA A 5 -17.18 23.55 -14.54
C ALA A 5 -16.09 22.98 -15.45
N PHE A 6 -14.95 22.60 -14.85
CA PHE A 6 -13.91 21.85 -15.54
C PHE A 6 -14.46 20.50 -16.00
N GLN A 7 -14.04 20.07 -17.20
CA GLN A 7 -14.28 18.71 -17.62
C GLN A 7 -13.58 17.76 -16.65
N LYS A 8 -14.35 17.00 -15.90
CA LYS A 8 -13.78 16.03 -14.96
C LYS A 8 -13.10 14.91 -15.75
N PRO A 9 -11.85 14.59 -15.41
CA PRO A 9 -11.22 13.41 -16.00
C PRO A 9 -11.96 12.15 -15.57
N ASP A 10 -11.93 11.15 -16.44
CA ASP A 10 -12.37 9.81 -16.13
C ASP A 10 -11.38 9.12 -15.18
N LYS A 11 -11.61 7.85 -14.89
CA LYS A 11 -10.69 7.03 -14.09
C LYS A 11 -9.33 6.90 -14.79
N VAL A 12 -8.26 6.81 -13.99
CA VAL A 12 -6.95 6.40 -14.50
C VAL A 12 -7.06 4.96 -14.99
N ILE A 13 -6.80 4.75 -16.27
CA ILE A 13 -6.87 3.45 -16.93
C ILE A 13 -5.46 2.86 -16.96
N MET A 14 -5.27 1.68 -16.41
CA MET A 14 -4.03 0.94 -16.54
C MET A 14 -4.12 0.10 -17.81
N ILE A 15 -3.26 0.40 -18.80
CA ILE A 15 -3.27 -0.24 -20.12
C ILE A 15 -2.43 -1.51 -20.09
N GLU A 16 -1.24 -1.42 -19.49
CA GLU A 16 -0.29 -2.52 -19.35
C GLU A 16 0.18 -2.59 -17.91
N SER A 17 0.24 -3.79 -17.37
CA SER A 17 0.73 -4.04 -16.02
C SER A 17 1.53 -5.33 -15.99
N ASP A 18 2.78 -5.16 -15.61
CA ASP A 18 3.65 -6.23 -15.12
C ASP A 18 4.10 -5.84 -13.70
N ASP A 19 4.73 -6.74 -12.98
CA ASP A 19 5.23 -6.46 -11.61
C ASP A 19 6.22 -5.28 -11.56
N LYS A 20 6.89 -4.99 -12.67
CA LYS A 20 7.92 -3.94 -12.78
C LYS A 20 7.58 -2.81 -13.74
N ILE A 21 6.64 -3.00 -14.64
CA ILE A 21 6.30 -2.03 -15.68
C ILE A 21 4.81 -1.76 -15.64
N GLY A 22 4.43 -0.48 -15.62
CA GLY A 22 3.03 -0.05 -15.69
C GLY A 22 2.86 1.11 -16.64
N LYS A 23 1.83 1.04 -17.49
CA LYS A 23 1.44 2.11 -18.39
C LYS A 23 0.02 2.58 -18.05
N PHE A 24 -0.11 3.86 -17.77
CA PHE A 24 -1.33 4.48 -17.28
C PHE A 24 -1.79 5.56 -18.23
N GLU A 25 -3.09 5.62 -18.47
CA GLU A 25 -3.75 6.62 -19.28
C GLU A 25 -4.70 7.46 -18.41
N PHE A 26 -4.61 8.78 -18.54
CA PHE A 26 -5.44 9.73 -17.82
C PHE A 26 -6.06 10.73 -18.80
N ARG A 27 -7.38 10.70 -18.92
CA ARG A 27 -8.15 11.48 -19.90
C ARG A 27 -9.62 11.61 -19.48
N PRO A 28 -10.39 12.60 -20.05
CA PRO A 28 -9.89 13.75 -20.78
C PRO A 28 -9.26 14.78 -19.83
N LEU A 29 -8.29 15.52 -20.31
CA LEU A 29 -7.67 16.66 -19.62
C LEU A 29 -7.87 17.91 -20.44
N GLU A 30 -8.03 19.05 -19.79
CA GLU A 30 -8.04 20.33 -20.49
C GLU A 30 -6.63 20.68 -21.00
N PRO A 31 -6.52 21.54 -22.03
CA PRO A 31 -5.23 21.90 -22.64
C PRO A 31 -4.22 22.42 -21.61
N GLY A 32 -3.00 21.88 -21.63
CA GLY A 32 -1.90 22.23 -20.73
C GLY A 32 -1.84 21.44 -19.43
N TYR A 33 -2.91 20.76 -19.02
CA TYR A 33 -2.93 19.97 -17.78
C TYR A 33 -2.10 18.68 -17.89
N GLY A 34 -2.04 18.08 -19.08
CA GLY A 34 -1.25 16.88 -19.29
C GLY A 34 0.23 17.07 -18.97
N ILE A 35 0.82 18.16 -19.44
CA ILE A 35 2.22 18.50 -19.16
C ILE A 35 2.41 18.80 -17.67
N THR A 36 1.53 19.58 -17.06
CA THR A 36 1.62 19.97 -15.65
C THR A 36 1.57 18.76 -14.74
N ILE A 37 0.57 17.91 -14.91
CA ILE A 37 0.37 16.69 -14.08
C ILE A 37 1.47 15.68 -14.37
N GLY A 38 1.78 15.43 -15.64
CA GLY A 38 2.79 14.46 -16.06
C GLY A 38 4.18 14.80 -15.53
N ASN A 39 4.60 16.06 -15.61
CA ASN A 39 5.88 16.50 -15.09
C ASN A 39 5.92 16.44 -13.55
N ALA A 40 4.86 16.87 -12.87
CA ALA A 40 4.79 16.81 -11.41
C ALA A 40 4.90 15.37 -10.90
N LEU A 41 4.09 14.46 -11.44
CA LEU A 41 4.12 13.03 -11.08
C LEU A 41 5.48 12.40 -11.39
N ARG A 42 6.05 12.67 -12.58
CA ARG A 42 7.36 12.15 -12.96
C ARG A 42 8.45 12.57 -11.96
N ARG A 43 8.46 13.84 -11.55
CA ARG A 43 9.45 14.36 -10.60
C ARG A 43 9.32 13.69 -9.23
N ILE A 44 8.11 13.59 -8.71
CA ILE A 44 7.86 12.95 -7.41
C ILE A 44 8.21 11.45 -7.46
N LEU A 45 7.79 10.74 -8.52
CA LEU A 45 8.13 9.33 -8.70
C LEU A 45 9.65 9.09 -8.65
N LEU A 46 10.44 9.91 -9.35
CA LEU A 46 11.89 9.73 -9.44
C LEU A 46 12.67 10.14 -8.20
N SER A 47 12.13 11.04 -7.34
CA SER A 47 12.91 11.63 -6.25
C SER A 47 12.33 11.44 -4.85
N SER A 48 11.02 11.21 -4.72
CA SER A 48 10.36 11.40 -3.42
C SER A 48 9.76 10.15 -2.82
N LEU A 49 9.76 9.04 -3.54
CA LEU A 49 9.30 7.77 -2.99
C LEU A 49 10.34 7.17 -2.04
N GLU A 50 9.83 6.51 -1.02
CA GLU A 50 10.64 5.80 -0.04
C GLU A 50 11.14 4.47 -0.61
N GLY A 51 12.33 4.06 -0.16
CA GLY A 51 12.93 2.79 -0.51
C GLY A 51 13.96 2.35 0.51
N TYR A 52 14.67 1.27 0.20
CA TYR A 52 15.65 0.66 1.10
C TYR A 52 16.98 0.53 0.36
N ALA A 53 18.06 0.90 1.05
CA ALA A 53 19.41 0.82 0.50
C ALA A 53 20.42 0.53 1.62
N ILE A 54 21.61 0.11 1.23
CA ILE A 54 22.74 -0.02 2.14
C ILE A 54 23.27 1.39 2.41
N THR A 55 23.45 1.74 3.70
CA THR A 55 23.95 3.05 4.15
C THR A 55 25.39 2.98 4.65
N THR A 56 25.74 1.87 5.32
CA THR A 56 27.11 1.66 5.82
C THR A 56 27.56 0.23 5.58
N ILE A 57 28.86 0.08 5.41
CA ILE A 57 29.53 -1.20 5.35
C ILE A 57 30.73 -1.23 6.31
N LYS A 58 31.04 -2.42 6.83
CA LYS A 58 32.26 -2.66 7.59
C LYS A 58 32.82 -4.00 7.15
N ILE A 59 34.09 -4.02 6.74
CA ILE A 59 34.77 -5.23 6.27
C ILE A 59 35.92 -5.52 7.23
N GLU A 60 36.05 -6.76 7.67
CA GLU A 60 37.15 -7.14 8.56
C GLU A 60 38.50 -6.91 7.91
N GLY A 61 39.39 -6.18 8.59
CA GLY A 61 40.74 -5.84 8.08
C GLY A 61 40.79 -4.69 7.09
N VAL A 62 39.68 -3.97 6.85
CA VAL A 62 39.60 -2.79 5.98
C VAL A 62 39.29 -1.56 6.80
N GLU A 63 40.09 -0.50 6.62
CA GLU A 63 39.96 0.76 7.36
C GLU A 63 39.34 1.89 6.50
N HIS A 64 39.45 1.81 5.19
CA HIS A 64 38.94 2.83 4.25
C HIS A 64 38.62 2.23 2.88
N GLU A 65 37.84 2.96 2.09
CA GLU A 65 37.31 2.51 0.78
C GLU A 65 38.36 2.25 -0.30
N PHE A 66 39.56 2.79 -0.15
CA PHE A 66 40.67 2.61 -1.11
C PHE A 66 41.58 1.42 -0.79
N SER A 67 41.14 0.56 0.10
CA SER A 67 41.87 -0.67 0.47
C SER A 67 41.64 -1.80 -0.52
N THR A 68 42.55 -2.78 -0.49
CA THR A 68 42.40 -4.06 -1.18
C THR A 68 42.34 -5.19 -0.18
N ILE A 69 41.64 -6.26 -0.54
CA ILE A 69 41.49 -7.45 0.32
C ILE A 69 42.29 -8.58 -0.30
N PRO A 70 43.28 -9.19 0.39
CA PRO A 70 44.05 -10.28 -0.16
C PRO A 70 43.18 -11.46 -0.62
N GLY A 71 43.36 -11.92 -1.87
CA GLY A 71 42.58 -13.00 -2.45
C GLY A 71 41.17 -12.61 -2.95
N VAL A 72 40.82 -11.33 -2.95
CA VAL A 72 39.66 -10.75 -3.64
C VAL A 72 40.14 -9.97 -4.84
N ILE A 73 39.48 -10.13 -6.00
CA ILE A 73 39.92 -9.53 -7.28
C ILE A 73 39.58 -8.04 -7.29
N GLU A 74 38.34 -7.70 -6.89
CA GLU A 74 37.83 -6.32 -6.84
C GLU A 74 38.38 -5.61 -5.62
N ASP A 75 38.70 -4.33 -5.77
CA ASP A 75 39.00 -3.46 -4.64
C ASP A 75 37.70 -3.10 -3.84
N VAL A 76 37.88 -2.51 -2.67
CA VAL A 76 36.74 -2.15 -1.79
C VAL A 76 35.85 -1.12 -2.48
N THR A 77 36.40 -0.20 -3.29
CA THR A 77 35.61 0.79 -4.03
C THR A 77 34.71 0.12 -5.06
N GLU A 78 35.21 -0.87 -5.81
CA GLU A 78 34.42 -1.64 -6.78
C GLU A 78 33.32 -2.45 -6.07
N MET A 79 33.65 -3.08 -4.93
CA MET A 79 32.69 -3.79 -4.11
C MET A 79 31.55 -2.83 -3.63
N ILE A 80 31.90 -1.62 -3.20
CA ILE A 80 30.93 -0.60 -2.80
C ILE A 80 30.03 -0.23 -3.99
N LEU A 81 30.59 -0.01 -5.17
CA LEU A 81 29.82 0.31 -6.38
C LEU A 81 28.84 -0.80 -6.75
N ASN A 82 29.23 -2.06 -6.56
CA ASN A 82 28.35 -3.21 -6.79
C ASN A 82 27.28 -3.31 -5.69
N LEU A 83 27.63 -3.09 -4.42
CA LEU A 83 26.68 -3.10 -3.30
C LEU A 83 25.60 -2.01 -3.45
N LYS A 84 25.93 -0.83 -3.96
CA LYS A 84 24.95 0.25 -4.26
C LYS A 84 23.89 -0.17 -5.28
N GLN A 85 24.16 -1.18 -6.11
CA GLN A 85 23.21 -1.69 -7.11
C GLN A 85 22.25 -2.73 -6.53
N VAL A 86 22.48 -3.24 -5.32
CA VAL A 86 21.60 -4.22 -4.67
C VAL A 86 20.26 -3.55 -4.36
N ARG A 87 19.15 -4.23 -4.71
CA ARG A 87 17.79 -3.76 -4.48
C ARG A 87 17.08 -4.63 -3.48
N PHE A 88 16.44 -3.97 -2.53
CA PHE A 88 15.75 -4.62 -1.42
C PHE A 88 14.26 -4.42 -1.50
N LYS A 89 13.50 -5.47 -1.15
CA LYS A 89 12.08 -5.41 -0.91
C LYS A 89 11.82 -5.76 0.54
N LYS A 90 11.06 -4.93 1.25
CA LYS A 90 10.60 -5.19 2.60
C LYS A 90 9.65 -6.39 2.61
N VAL A 91 9.83 -7.29 3.57
CA VAL A 91 9.02 -8.49 3.77
C VAL A 91 8.21 -8.40 5.06
N VAL A 92 8.77 -7.77 6.11
CA VAL A 92 8.13 -7.63 7.43
C VAL A 92 7.70 -6.17 7.63
N GLU A 93 6.43 -5.92 7.96
CA GLU A 93 5.84 -4.57 7.95
C GLU A 93 6.51 -3.56 8.89
N ASP A 94 6.91 -3.93 10.11
CA ASP A 94 7.46 -3.00 11.11
C ASP A 94 9.00 -2.96 11.14
N PHE A 95 9.64 -3.27 10.01
CA PHE A 95 11.09 -3.40 9.94
C PHE A 95 11.69 -2.32 9.02
N ASP A 96 12.20 -1.24 9.57
CA ASP A 96 12.72 -0.11 8.80
C ASP A 96 14.26 -0.08 8.68
N ASN A 97 14.98 -0.83 9.50
CA ASN A 97 16.43 -0.96 9.44
C ASN A 97 16.89 -2.37 9.84
N GLU A 98 18.00 -2.81 9.30
CA GLU A 98 18.62 -4.10 9.64
C GLU A 98 20.14 -4.00 9.53
N LYS A 99 20.85 -4.35 10.61
CA LYS A 99 22.30 -4.53 10.62
C LYS A 99 22.60 -6.02 10.53
N VAL A 100 23.34 -6.41 9.50
CA VAL A 100 23.56 -7.82 9.16
C VAL A 100 25.05 -8.10 9.08
N SER A 101 25.50 -9.19 9.70
CA SER A 101 26.87 -9.68 9.58
C SER A 101 26.91 -10.92 8.70
N ILE A 102 27.66 -10.86 7.61
CA ILE A 102 27.80 -11.87 6.59
C ILE A 102 29.19 -12.46 6.69
N THR A 103 29.28 -13.77 6.77
CA THR A 103 30.56 -14.49 6.71
C THR A 103 30.54 -15.48 5.54
N LEU A 104 31.43 -15.28 4.60
CA LEU A 104 31.58 -16.11 3.40
C LEU A 104 32.90 -16.86 3.45
N PHE A 105 32.82 -18.15 3.12
CA PHE A 105 34.00 -19.02 3.02
C PHE A 105 33.73 -20.16 2.04
N GLY A 106 34.77 -20.57 1.29
CA GLY A 106 34.68 -21.72 0.41
C GLY A 106 33.91 -21.46 -0.89
N GLN A 107 33.79 -20.21 -1.33
CA GLN A 107 33.10 -19.85 -2.57
C GLN A 107 33.98 -18.89 -3.43
N GLU A 108 33.82 -18.97 -4.74
CA GLU A 108 34.61 -18.17 -5.71
C GLU A 108 33.96 -16.79 -5.98
N LYS A 109 32.71 -16.60 -5.62
CA LYS A 109 31.95 -15.37 -5.90
C LYS A 109 31.04 -15.01 -4.74
N PHE A 110 31.05 -13.74 -4.37
CA PHE A 110 30.02 -13.16 -3.53
C PHE A 110 28.93 -12.56 -4.41
N LYS A 111 27.74 -13.09 -4.34
CA LYS A 111 26.56 -12.58 -5.04
C LYS A 111 25.62 -11.86 -4.09
N ALA A 112 24.85 -10.92 -4.61
CA ALA A 112 23.81 -10.23 -3.84
C ALA A 112 22.78 -11.21 -3.26
N GLY A 113 22.55 -12.36 -3.92
CA GLY A 113 21.70 -13.44 -3.43
C GLY A 113 22.14 -14.06 -2.12
N ASP A 114 23.44 -14.07 -1.83
CA ASP A 114 24.01 -14.64 -0.60
C ASP A 114 23.58 -13.83 0.63
N ILE A 115 23.31 -12.53 0.46
CA ILE A 115 22.79 -11.63 1.49
C ILE A 115 21.46 -12.16 2.05
N ASN A 116 20.59 -12.77 1.20
CA ASN A 116 19.30 -13.30 1.63
C ASN A 116 19.39 -14.36 2.73
N ASN A 117 20.53 -15.04 2.87
CA ASN A 117 20.71 -16.07 3.91
C ASN A 117 20.90 -15.47 5.32
N PHE A 118 21.17 -14.17 5.40
CA PHE A 118 21.54 -13.47 6.62
C PHE A 118 20.53 -12.39 7.02
N ILE A 119 19.67 -11.95 6.10
CA ILE A 119 18.63 -10.95 6.34
C ILE A 119 17.27 -11.59 6.63
N THR A 120 16.46 -10.95 7.46
CA THR A 120 15.13 -11.42 7.84
C THR A 120 14.01 -10.45 7.45
N GLY A 121 14.26 -9.15 7.53
CA GLY A 121 13.28 -8.09 7.25
C GLY A 121 13.15 -7.76 5.76
N PHE A 122 14.15 -8.12 4.97
CA PHE A 122 14.23 -7.74 3.56
C PHE A 122 14.47 -8.95 2.65
N ARG A 123 14.24 -8.74 1.37
CA ARG A 123 14.57 -9.70 0.29
C ARG A 123 15.31 -8.98 -0.82
N VAL A 124 16.41 -9.56 -1.30
CA VAL A 124 17.16 -9.06 -2.47
C VAL A 124 16.41 -9.38 -3.75
N LEU A 125 16.22 -8.38 -4.61
CA LEU A 125 15.47 -8.47 -5.88
C LEU A 125 16.34 -8.82 -7.09
N ASN A 126 17.66 -8.64 -6.98
CA ASN A 126 18.65 -8.93 -8.02
C ASN A 126 19.75 -9.89 -7.52
N PRO A 127 19.37 -11.14 -7.18
CA PRO A 127 20.27 -12.10 -6.53
C PRO A 127 21.50 -12.50 -7.38
N GLU A 128 21.40 -12.38 -8.71
CA GLU A 128 22.49 -12.77 -9.63
C GLU A 128 23.60 -11.71 -9.76
N LEU A 129 23.42 -10.54 -9.15
CA LEU A 129 24.43 -9.49 -9.16
C LEU A 129 25.67 -9.98 -8.42
N VAL A 130 26.83 -9.99 -9.08
CA VAL A 130 28.13 -10.33 -8.48
C VAL A 130 28.66 -9.08 -7.78
N ILE A 131 29.00 -9.20 -6.51
CA ILE A 131 29.61 -8.13 -5.70
C ILE A 131 31.13 -8.16 -5.84
N CYS A 132 31.71 -9.34 -5.65
CA CYS A 132 33.14 -9.56 -5.90
C CYS A 132 33.43 -11.02 -6.23
N ASN A 133 34.61 -11.25 -6.86
CA ASN A 133 35.20 -12.56 -7.08
C ASN A 133 36.34 -12.77 -6.08
N MET A 134 36.45 -13.95 -5.50
CA MET A 134 37.43 -14.24 -4.45
C MET A 134 37.98 -15.66 -4.56
N GLU A 135 39.16 -15.88 -4.03
CA GLU A 135 39.74 -17.22 -3.91
C GLU A 135 38.92 -18.03 -2.86
N PRO A 136 38.73 -19.35 -3.06
CA PRO A 136 37.94 -20.18 -2.15
C PRO A 136 38.50 -20.25 -0.72
N GLU A 137 39.79 -20.00 -0.55
CA GLU A 137 40.46 -20.00 0.75
C GLU A 137 40.22 -18.73 1.58
N VAL A 138 39.69 -17.68 0.95
CA VAL A 138 39.45 -16.40 1.59
C VAL A 138 38.21 -16.49 2.48
N LYS A 139 38.36 -16.05 3.72
CA LYS A 139 37.26 -15.80 4.62
C LYS A 139 36.92 -14.31 4.57
N LEU A 140 35.80 -13.98 3.94
CA LEU A 140 35.29 -12.61 3.85
C LEU A 140 34.21 -12.37 4.88
N GLN A 141 34.42 -11.38 5.74
CA GLN A 141 33.47 -11.00 6.78
C GLN A 141 33.08 -9.55 6.57
N ILE A 142 31.77 -9.33 6.33
CA ILE A 142 31.20 -8.02 6.00
C ILE A 142 30.00 -7.77 6.90
N GLU A 143 29.91 -6.58 7.50
CA GLU A 143 28.69 -6.07 8.10
C GLU A 143 28.07 -5.03 7.16
N LEU A 144 26.75 -5.14 6.96
CA LEU A 144 25.96 -4.21 6.15
C LEU A 144 24.85 -3.62 7.00
N THR A 145 24.61 -2.32 6.87
CA THR A 145 23.42 -1.68 7.43
C THR A 145 22.47 -1.31 6.30
N ILE A 146 21.26 -1.85 6.34
CA ILE A 146 20.18 -1.57 5.40
C ILE A 146 19.21 -0.64 6.11
N GLU A 147 18.88 0.50 5.51
CA GLU A 147 17.98 1.49 6.10
C GLU A 147 16.95 1.96 5.10
N LYS A 148 15.85 2.48 5.66
CA LYS A 148 14.80 3.17 4.92
C LYS A 148 15.21 4.62 4.68
N GLY A 149 15.02 5.10 3.46
CA GLY A 149 15.30 6.49 3.13
C GLY A 149 14.54 6.98 1.92
N ARG A 150 14.89 8.19 1.49
CA ARG A 150 14.25 8.86 0.37
C ARG A 150 15.27 9.61 -0.47
N GLY A 151 15.13 9.51 -1.78
CA GLY A 151 16.02 10.21 -2.70
C GLY A 151 17.45 9.66 -2.69
N TYR A 152 18.41 10.51 -3.00
CA TYR A 152 19.83 10.23 -2.93
C TYR A 152 20.40 10.85 -1.67
N VAL A 153 21.11 10.06 -0.87
CA VAL A 153 21.79 10.51 0.34
C VAL A 153 23.29 10.25 0.18
N PRO A 154 24.12 11.30 0.23
CA PRO A 154 25.58 11.16 0.18
C PRO A 154 26.10 10.39 1.38
N GLY A 155 27.19 9.63 1.23
CA GLY A 155 27.81 8.87 2.32
C GLY A 155 28.19 9.71 3.54
N VAL A 156 28.54 11.00 3.32
CA VAL A 156 28.83 11.90 4.45
C VAL A 156 27.65 12.08 5.40
N GLU A 157 26.41 12.04 4.89
CA GLU A 157 25.19 12.14 5.69
C GLU A 157 24.80 10.79 6.32
N ASN A 158 25.28 9.69 5.78
CA ASN A 158 25.07 8.33 6.31
C ASN A 158 26.06 7.95 7.42
N LYS A 159 26.89 8.88 7.89
CA LYS A 159 27.79 8.61 9.01
C LYS A 159 27.00 8.29 10.27
N PRO A 160 27.30 7.18 10.96
CA PRO A 160 26.69 6.89 12.25
C PRO A 160 27.04 7.97 13.27
N ALA A 161 26.13 8.23 14.21
CA ALA A 161 26.32 9.24 15.28
C ALA A 161 27.51 8.93 16.18
N GLU A 162 27.84 7.66 16.36
CA GLU A 162 29.05 7.20 17.04
C GLU A 162 30.04 6.72 15.97
N GLU A 163 31.21 7.32 15.92
CA GLU A 163 32.28 6.95 14.98
C GLU A 163 32.85 5.57 15.41
N GLU A 164 32.32 4.52 14.79
CA GLU A 164 32.92 3.18 14.90
C GLU A 164 34.08 3.05 13.92
N PHE A 165 35.24 2.62 14.42
CA PHE A 165 36.41 2.38 13.58
C PHE A 165 36.16 1.31 12.51
N GLY A 166 36.54 1.60 11.26
CA GLY A 166 36.37 0.69 10.12
C GLY A 166 34.97 0.67 9.52
N VAL A 167 34.02 1.47 9.98
CA VAL A 167 32.73 1.66 9.32
C VAL A 167 32.87 2.68 8.18
N ILE A 168 32.54 2.26 6.97
CA ILE A 168 32.59 3.05 5.76
C ILE A 168 31.16 3.43 5.39
N PRO A 169 30.77 4.74 5.50
CA PRO A 169 29.48 5.20 5.02
C PRO A 169 29.49 5.29 3.50
N ILE A 170 28.42 4.82 2.85
CA ILE A 170 28.29 4.81 1.41
C ILE A 170 27.12 5.67 0.95
N ASP A 171 27.20 6.21 -0.27
CA ASP A 171 26.07 6.91 -0.85
C ASP A 171 24.93 5.95 -1.13
N SER A 172 23.72 6.35 -0.80
CA SER A 172 22.54 5.50 -0.89
C SER A 172 21.52 6.05 -1.89
N ILE A 173 21.04 5.18 -2.78
CA ILE A 173 19.99 5.48 -3.76
C ILE A 173 18.73 4.72 -3.36
N PHE A 174 17.82 5.41 -2.68
CA PHE A 174 16.61 4.81 -2.13
C PHE A 174 15.45 4.63 -3.13
N PRO A 175 15.23 5.55 -4.12
CA PRO A 175 14.04 5.48 -4.96
C PRO A 175 13.90 4.15 -5.69
N PRO A 176 12.71 3.54 -5.64
CA PRO A 176 12.43 2.26 -6.30
C PRO A 176 12.18 2.41 -7.81
N MET A 177 12.31 3.62 -8.35
CA MET A 177 12.05 3.93 -9.75
C MET A 177 13.29 3.82 -10.60
N LYS A 178 13.24 3.00 -11.66
CA LYS A 178 14.30 2.92 -12.69
C LYS A 178 14.11 3.96 -13.78
N ASN A 179 12.87 4.13 -14.25
CA ASN A 179 12.55 5.08 -15.31
C ASN A 179 11.08 5.50 -15.23
N VAL A 180 10.81 6.76 -15.55
CA VAL A 180 9.46 7.28 -15.69
C VAL A 180 9.42 8.16 -16.94
N LYS A 181 8.53 7.81 -17.88
CA LYS A 181 8.26 8.59 -19.09
C LYS A 181 6.81 9.04 -19.08
N TYR A 182 6.56 10.20 -19.68
CA TYR A 182 5.21 10.62 -19.99
C TYR A 182 5.13 11.23 -21.38
N SER A 183 3.97 11.09 -21.99
CA SER A 183 3.61 11.75 -23.25
C SER A 183 2.21 12.33 -23.15
N VAL A 184 1.98 13.42 -23.88
CA VAL A 184 0.70 14.05 -23.97
C VAL A 184 0.23 13.96 -25.43
N GLU A 185 -0.98 13.44 -25.61
CA GLU A 185 -1.59 13.25 -26.93
C GLU A 185 -2.91 14.01 -26.98
N ASN A 186 -3.31 14.47 -28.17
CA ASN A 186 -4.61 15.10 -28.35
C ASN A 186 -5.72 14.06 -28.17
N TYR A 187 -6.77 14.43 -27.49
CA TYR A 187 -7.93 13.59 -27.24
C TYR A 187 -9.22 14.30 -27.67
N ARG A 188 -10.09 13.58 -28.36
CA ARG A 188 -11.37 14.11 -28.83
C ARG A 188 -12.49 13.76 -27.85
N VAL A 189 -13.23 14.80 -27.43
CA VAL A 189 -14.47 14.65 -26.67
C VAL A 189 -15.59 15.26 -27.48
N GLU A 190 -16.50 14.43 -27.96
CA GLU A 190 -17.60 14.84 -28.87
C GLU A 190 -17.10 15.59 -30.12
N GLN A 191 -17.38 16.91 -30.22
CA GLN A 191 -16.97 17.74 -31.35
C GLN A 191 -15.68 18.53 -31.07
N LYS A 192 -15.18 18.53 -29.83
CA LYS A 192 -13.95 19.24 -29.44
C LYS A 192 -12.76 18.31 -29.54
N THR A 193 -11.70 18.75 -30.18
CA THR A 193 -10.45 18.01 -30.40
C THR A 193 -9.28 18.52 -29.52
N ASP A 194 -9.53 19.50 -28.66
CA ASP A 194 -8.50 20.27 -27.96
C ASP A 194 -8.16 19.69 -26.60
N TYR A 195 -8.83 18.62 -26.20
CA TYR A 195 -8.51 17.93 -24.96
C TYR A 195 -7.20 17.13 -25.05
N GLU A 196 -6.61 16.86 -23.91
CA GLU A 196 -5.36 16.11 -23.78
C GLU A 196 -5.61 14.74 -23.15
N LYS A 197 -4.76 13.80 -23.53
CA LYS A 197 -4.60 12.48 -22.92
C LYS A 197 -3.17 12.36 -22.43
N LEU A 198 -2.99 12.20 -21.14
CA LEU A 198 -1.71 11.93 -20.52
C LEU A 198 -1.47 10.43 -20.47
N VAL A 199 -0.34 9.99 -21.00
CA VAL A 199 0.15 8.61 -20.88
C VAL A 199 1.42 8.62 -20.04
N ILE A 200 1.44 7.84 -18.95
CA ILE A 200 2.60 7.71 -18.06
C ILE A 200 3.06 6.25 -18.10
N GLU A 201 4.35 6.03 -18.36
CA GLU A 201 5.02 4.74 -18.29
C GLU A 201 5.99 4.74 -17.11
N ILE A 202 5.83 3.79 -16.22
CA ILE A 202 6.58 3.67 -14.97
C ILE A 202 7.32 2.35 -14.97
N HIS A 203 8.63 2.39 -14.75
CA HIS A 203 9.49 1.22 -14.57
C HIS A 203 10.03 1.22 -13.15
N THR A 204 9.70 0.20 -12.37
CA THR A 204 10.18 -0.01 -11.01
C THR A 204 11.31 -1.03 -10.97
N ASP A 205 11.96 -1.16 -9.84
CA ASP A 205 12.92 -2.23 -9.56
C ASP A 205 12.24 -3.55 -9.11
N GLY A 206 10.94 -3.50 -8.79
CA GLY A 206 10.11 -4.61 -8.31
C GLY A 206 9.85 -4.58 -6.79
N SER A 207 10.42 -3.61 -6.06
CA SER A 207 10.12 -3.42 -4.62
C SER A 207 8.71 -2.92 -4.38
N ILE A 208 8.22 -2.08 -5.28
CA ILE A 208 6.86 -1.53 -5.29
C ILE A 208 6.20 -1.77 -6.65
N HIS A 209 4.90 -2.08 -6.63
CA HIS A 209 4.12 -2.21 -7.86
C HIS A 209 3.88 -0.83 -8.50
N PRO A 210 3.95 -0.67 -9.84
CA PRO A 210 3.79 0.62 -10.53
C PRO A 210 2.51 1.39 -10.17
N LYS A 211 1.40 0.67 -9.97
CA LYS A 211 0.12 1.25 -9.56
C LYS A 211 0.20 1.89 -8.17
N ASP A 212 0.87 1.23 -7.24
CA ASP A 212 0.99 1.74 -5.87
C ASP A 212 2.00 2.88 -5.81
N ALA A 213 3.08 2.82 -6.60
CA ALA A 213 4.01 3.92 -6.77
C ALA A 213 3.31 5.20 -7.27
N LEU A 214 2.42 5.06 -8.27
CA LEU A 214 1.65 6.19 -8.80
C LEU A 214 0.71 6.77 -7.74
N LYS A 215 0.05 5.92 -6.95
CA LYS A 215 -0.81 6.36 -5.82
C LYS A 215 -0.01 7.13 -4.77
N GLU A 216 1.14 6.60 -4.34
CA GLU A 216 1.99 7.26 -3.36
C GLU A 216 2.51 8.61 -3.86
N ALA A 217 2.92 8.70 -5.12
CA ALA A 217 3.31 9.96 -5.75
C ALA A 217 2.17 10.97 -5.76
N ALA A 218 0.95 10.54 -6.07
CA ALA A 218 -0.24 11.38 -6.04
C ALA A 218 -0.56 11.87 -4.61
N LYS A 219 -0.47 11.00 -3.60
CA LYS A 219 -0.66 11.36 -2.18
C LYS A 219 0.32 12.46 -1.75
N ILE A 220 1.60 12.33 -2.12
CA ILE A 220 2.63 13.34 -1.82
C ILE A 220 2.25 14.70 -2.44
N LEU A 221 1.82 14.73 -3.71
CA LEU A 221 1.40 15.98 -4.38
C LEU A 221 0.19 16.60 -3.69
N ILE A 222 -0.83 15.80 -3.41
CA ILE A 222 -2.04 16.28 -2.75
C ILE A 222 -1.71 16.87 -1.37
N TYR A 223 -0.89 16.17 -0.58
CA TYR A 223 -0.46 16.66 0.74
C TYR A 223 0.19 18.05 0.67
N HIS A 224 1.05 18.29 -0.33
CA HIS A 224 1.68 19.60 -0.51
C HIS A 224 0.70 20.66 -1.03
N PHE A 225 -0.19 20.30 -1.97
CA PHE A 225 -1.16 21.25 -2.51
C PHE A 225 -2.26 21.64 -1.51
N MET A 226 -2.58 20.79 -0.55
CA MET A 226 -3.50 21.13 0.53
C MET A 226 -3.09 22.37 1.33
N LEU A 227 -1.78 22.62 1.43
CA LEU A 227 -1.26 23.83 2.13
C LEU A 227 -1.61 25.13 1.40
N PHE A 228 -1.97 25.09 0.13
CA PHE A 228 -2.41 26.25 -0.66
C PHE A 228 -3.93 26.40 -0.72
N SER A 229 -4.67 25.47 -0.12
CA SER A 229 -6.12 25.50 -0.04
C SER A 229 -6.55 25.82 1.39
N ASP A 230 -7.47 26.79 1.56
CA ASP A 230 -8.07 27.10 2.86
C ASP A 230 -9.07 26.01 3.31
N GLU A 231 -9.50 25.15 2.40
CA GLU A 231 -10.38 24.01 2.69
C GLU A 231 -9.53 22.84 3.17
N LYS A 232 -9.92 22.25 4.29
CA LYS A 232 -9.44 20.92 4.70
C LYS A 232 -10.00 19.88 3.73
N ILE A 233 -9.29 19.66 2.62
CA ILE A 233 -9.55 18.54 1.74
C ILE A 233 -9.13 17.30 2.52
N THR A 234 -10.07 16.66 3.17
CA THR A 234 -9.86 15.35 3.78
C THR A 234 -9.55 14.36 2.67
N LEU A 235 -8.32 13.86 2.66
CA LEU A 235 -7.92 12.74 1.81
C LEU A 235 -8.52 11.44 2.38
N ASP A 236 -9.82 11.36 2.39
CA ASP A 236 -10.59 10.16 2.74
C ASP A 236 -10.46 9.09 1.63
N SER A 237 -9.24 8.88 1.10
CA SER A 237 -9.08 7.86 0.06
C SER A 237 -8.91 6.46 0.64
N ASP A 238 -8.33 6.32 1.82
CA ASP A 238 -8.24 5.00 2.46
C ASP A 238 -9.47 4.73 3.36
N GLU A 239 -10.06 5.80 3.93
CA GLU A 239 -11.34 5.71 4.64
C GLU A 239 -12.55 5.63 3.70
N LYS A 240 -12.50 6.17 2.46
CA LYS A 240 -13.63 6.02 1.52
C LYS A 240 -13.69 4.66 0.86
N PHE A 241 -12.59 3.98 0.59
CA PHE A 241 -12.64 2.59 0.14
C PHE A 241 -13.05 1.65 1.28
N ALA A 242 -12.58 1.90 2.50
CA ALA A 242 -13.09 1.22 3.69
C ALA A 242 -14.52 1.65 4.05
N ASN A 243 -14.88 2.92 3.83
CA ASN A 243 -16.23 3.43 4.06
C ASN A 243 -17.19 3.10 2.92
N GLU A 244 -16.77 2.94 1.66
CA GLU A 244 -17.64 2.42 0.59
C GLU A 244 -17.97 0.94 0.80
N GLU A 245 -17.04 0.09 1.24
CA GLU A 245 -17.35 -1.27 1.69
C GLU A 245 -18.18 -1.24 3.00
N PHE A 246 -17.85 -0.36 3.94
CA PHE A 246 -18.59 -0.19 5.19
C PHE A 246 -19.97 0.45 4.94
N ASP A 247 -20.09 1.39 4.01
CA ASP A 247 -21.37 1.99 3.60
C ASP A 247 -22.21 1.00 2.79
N GLU A 248 -21.63 0.12 1.96
CA GLU A 248 -22.35 -0.96 1.30
C GLU A 248 -22.84 -2.01 2.29
N GLU A 249 -22.03 -2.41 3.26
CA GLU A 249 -22.44 -3.30 4.35
C GLU A 249 -23.54 -2.65 5.22
N ILE A 250 -23.38 -1.38 5.57
CA ILE A 250 -24.39 -0.62 6.31
C ILE A 250 -25.67 -0.46 5.48
N LEU A 251 -25.57 -0.21 4.19
CA LEU A 251 -26.73 -0.08 3.30
C LEU A 251 -27.45 -1.42 3.12
N HIS A 252 -26.71 -2.49 2.95
CA HIS A 252 -27.25 -3.84 2.89
C HIS A 252 -27.92 -4.24 4.22
N MET A 253 -27.27 -3.93 5.35
CA MET A 253 -27.83 -4.19 6.67
C MET A 253 -29.08 -3.33 6.94
N ARG A 254 -29.10 -2.07 6.49
CA ARG A 254 -30.30 -1.20 6.55
C ARG A 254 -31.47 -1.77 5.74
N GLN A 255 -31.21 -2.29 4.54
CA GLN A 255 -32.24 -2.93 3.73
C GLN A 255 -32.78 -4.19 4.41
N LEU A 256 -31.89 -5.03 4.94
CA LEU A 256 -32.25 -6.23 5.69
C LEU A 256 -33.13 -5.89 6.93
N LEU A 257 -32.71 -4.90 7.73
CA LEU A 257 -33.44 -4.49 8.94
C LEU A 257 -34.80 -3.83 8.64
N LYS A 258 -35.00 -3.24 7.45
CA LYS A 258 -36.28 -2.69 7.00
C LYS A 258 -37.26 -3.74 6.45
N ASN A 259 -36.82 -4.97 6.23
CA ASN A 259 -37.69 -6.04 5.75
C ASN A 259 -38.80 -6.32 6.76
N LYS A 260 -40.02 -6.46 6.25
CA LYS A 260 -41.16 -6.82 7.07
C LYS A 260 -41.13 -8.28 7.42
N LEU A 261 -41.47 -8.60 8.66
CA LEU A 261 -41.52 -9.97 9.15
C LEU A 261 -42.52 -10.86 8.39
N VAL A 262 -43.51 -10.24 7.71
CA VAL A 262 -44.49 -10.95 6.88
C VAL A 262 -43.92 -11.54 5.61
N ASP A 263 -42.83 -10.94 5.12
CA ASP A 263 -42.15 -11.34 3.87
C ASP A 263 -41.08 -12.43 4.11
N LEU A 264 -40.92 -12.86 5.37
CA LEU A 264 -39.95 -13.87 5.78
C LEU A 264 -40.64 -15.20 6.05
N ASP A 265 -39.92 -16.30 5.84
CA ASP A 265 -40.41 -17.67 6.05
C ASP A 265 -40.61 -18.01 7.54
N LEU A 266 -41.58 -17.32 8.17
CA LEU A 266 -41.99 -17.56 9.55
C LEU A 266 -43.33 -18.30 9.64
N SER A 267 -43.48 -19.12 10.65
CA SER A 267 -44.74 -19.77 10.90
C SER A 267 -45.85 -18.75 11.20
N VAL A 268 -47.06 -19.00 10.74
CA VAL A 268 -48.26 -18.13 10.99
C VAL A 268 -48.46 -17.84 12.48
N ARG A 269 -48.03 -18.78 13.33
CA ARG A 269 -48.11 -18.64 14.77
C ARG A 269 -47.11 -17.65 15.34
N ALA A 270 -45.87 -17.71 14.85
CA ALA A 270 -44.82 -16.74 15.25
C ALA A 270 -45.17 -15.33 14.77
N LEU A 271 -45.61 -15.18 13.50
CA LEU A 271 -46.09 -13.90 12.95
C LEU A 271 -47.24 -13.29 13.73
N ASN A 272 -48.26 -14.08 14.12
CA ASN A 272 -49.38 -13.56 14.87
C ASN A 272 -49.00 -13.12 16.29
N CYS A 273 -48.02 -13.77 16.92
CA CYS A 273 -47.52 -13.35 18.23
C CYS A 273 -46.72 -12.07 18.15
N LEU A 274 -45.89 -11.89 17.09
CA LEU A 274 -45.08 -10.68 16.86
C LEU A 274 -45.98 -9.49 16.50
N LYS A 275 -46.98 -9.67 15.65
CA LYS A 275 -48.00 -8.63 15.36
C LYS A 275 -48.82 -8.21 16.59
N ALA A 276 -49.11 -9.13 17.49
CA ALA A 276 -49.83 -8.81 18.75
C ALA A 276 -48.94 -8.04 19.75
N ALA A 277 -47.63 -8.00 19.49
CA ALA A 277 -46.65 -7.23 20.26
C ALA A 277 -46.18 -5.96 19.52
N ASP A 278 -46.87 -5.55 18.44
CA ASP A 278 -46.52 -4.42 17.57
C ASP A 278 -45.11 -4.44 17.03
N VAL A 279 -44.58 -5.65 16.70
CA VAL A 279 -43.28 -5.86 16.05
C VAL A 279 -43.52 -6.22 14.58
N GLU A 280 -43.21 -5.31 13.67
CA GLU A 280 -43.50 -5.47 12.24
C GLU A 280 -42.23 -5.70 11.37
N THR A 281 -41.09 -5.19 11.83
CA THR A 281 -39.84 -5.21 11.07
C THR A 281 -38.75 -6.06 11.74
N LEU A 282 -37.79 -6.52 10.95
CA LEU A 282 -36.60 -7.22 11.44
C LEU A 282 -35.77 -6.35 12.39
N GLY A 283 -35.69 -5.03 12.09
CA GLY A 283 -35.00 -4.07 12.93
C GLY A 283 -35.59 -3.98 14.34
N GLU A 284 -36.92 -3.97 14.45
CA GLU A 284 -37.60 -3.98 15.77
C GLU A 284 -37.34 -5.31 16.48
N LEU A 285 -37.41 -6.43 15.78
CA LEU A 285 -37.20 -7.77 16.35
C LEU A 285 -35.81 -7.93 16.99
N VAL A 286 -34.75 -7.45 16.35
CA VAL A 286 -33.37 -7.63 16.85
C VAL A 286 -33.06 -6.77 18.08
N THR A 287 -33.85 -5.72 18.37
CA THR A 287 -33.70 -4.91 19.60
C THR A 287 -34.12 -5.65 20.85
N TYR A 288 -35.02 -6.65 20.71
CA TYR A 288 -35.48 -7.41 21.86
C TYR A 288 -34.48 -8.46 22.32
N ASN A 289 -34.40 -8.70 23.62
CA ASN A 289 -33.65 -9.82 24.16
C ASN A 289 -34.54 -11.10 24.17
N ARG A 290 -33.87 -12.26 24.09
CA ARG A 290 -34.56 -13.58 24.16
C ARG A 290 -35.55 -13.70 25.32
N ASN A 291 -35.20 -13.13 26.50
CA ASN A 291 -36.02 -13.21 27.69
C ASN A 291 -37.27 -12.31 27.60
N ASP A 292 -37.24 -11.25 26.80
CA ASP A 292 -38.37 -10.33 26.64
C ASP A 292 -39.40 -10.89 25.67
N LEU A 293 -38.95 -11.61 24.62
CA LEU A 293 -39.81 -12.31 23.69
C LEU A 293 -40.60 -13.45 24.35
N LEU A 294 -40.04 -14.10 25.36
CA LEU A 294 -40.76 -15.14 26.12
C LEU A 294 -41.89 -14.58 27.01
N LYS A 295 -41.92 -13.28 27.23
CA LYS A 295 -43.00 -12.60 27.97
C LYS A 295 -44.23 -12.31 27.11
N PHE A 296 -44.12 -12.44 25.77
CA PHE A 296 -45.22 -12.18 24.84
C PHE A 296 -46.31 -13.25 24.98
N ARG A 297 -47.56 -12.81 24.88
CA ARG A 297 -48.71 -13.70 25.01
C ARG A 297 -48.72 -14.75 23.90
N ASN A 298 -48.82 -16.03 24.27
CA ASN A 298 -48.80 -17.19 23.39
C ASN A 298 -47.49 -17.45 22.62
N PHE A 299 -46.38 -16.81 23.01
CA PHE A 299 -45.06 -17.04 22.42
C PHE A 299 -44.35 -18.20 23.15
N GLY A 300 -44.00 -19.26 22.39
CA GLY A 300 -43.41 -20.49 22.95
C GLY A 300 -41.95 -20.69 22.58
N LYS A 301 -41.28 -21.64 23.27
CA LYS A 301 -39.88 -22.00 22.99
C LYS A 301 -39.64 -22.44 21.54
N LYS A 302 -40.61 -23.06 20.87
CA LYS A 302 -40.49 -23.48 19.45
C LYS A 302 -40.43 -22.26 18.51
N SER A 303 -41.25 -21.23 18.78
CA SER A 303 -41.24 -19.99 18.00
C SER A 303 -39.94 -19.20 18.24
N LEU A 304 -39.37 -19.28 19.43
CA LEU A 304 -38.05 -18.65 19.72
C LEU A 304 -36.93 -19.32 18.94
N THR A 305 -36.89 -20.67 18.87
CA THR A 305 -35.89 -21.40 18.11
C THR A 305 -35.99 -21.09 16.61
N GLU A 306 -37.21 -20.98 16.08
CA GLU A 306 -37.47 -20.62 14.68
C GLU A 306 -36.93 -19.21 14.35
N LEU A 307 -37.11 -18.24 15.26
CA LEU A 307 -36.56 -16.88 15.11
C LEU A 307 -35.04 -16.85 15.29
N ASP A 308 -34.49 -17.63 16.22
CA ASP A 308 -33.03 -17.76 16.38
C ASP A 308 -32.38 -18.30 15.09
N ASP A 309 -32.93 -19.37 14.52
CA ASP A 309 -32.42 -19.98 13.28
C ASP A 309 -32.49 -19.00 12.09
N LEU A 310 -33.59 -18.23 12.00
CA LEU A 310 -33.77 -17.20 10.98
C LEU A 310 -32.74 -16.07 11.13
N LEU A 311 -32.54 -15.55 12.34
CA LEU A 311 -31.59 -14.50 12.60
C LEU A 311 -30.15 -14.95 12.35
N VAL A 312 -29.78 -16.16 12.74
CA VAL A 312 -28.46 -16.75 12.47
C VAL A 312 -28.21 -16.88 10.97
N ASN A 313 -29.21 -17.33 10.19
CA ASN A 313 -29.12 -17.45 8.73
C ASN A 313 -28.95 -16.09 8.04
N LEU A 314 -29.47 -15.00 8.63
CA LEU A 314 -29.35 -13.63 8.16
C LEU A 314 -28.12 -12.90 8.75
N GLY A 315 -27.31 -13.57 9.55
CA GLY A 315 -26.14 -12.96 10.23
C GLY A 315 -26.50 -11.96 11.34
N LEU A 316 -27.71 -12.05 11.90
CA LEU A 316 -28.22 -11.16 12.95
C LEU A 316 -28.27 -11.87 14.31
N SER A 317 -28.38 -11.09 15.39
CA SER A 317 -28.54 -11.59 16.75
C SER A 317 -29.53 -10.77 17.57
N PHE A 318 -30.16 -11.41 18.56
CA PHE A 318 -31.02 -10.68 19.51
C PHE A 318 -30.21 -9.74 20.39
N GLY A 319 -30.81 -8.58 20.74
CA GLY A 319 -30.14 -7.53 21.54
C GLY A 319 -29.11 -6.71 20.78
N MET A 320 -29.21 -6.64 19.47
CA MET A 320 -28.29 -5.89 18.60
C MET A 320 -28.59 -4.39 18.69
N ASP A 321 -27.53 -3.57 18.82
CA ASP A 321 -27.65 -2.13 18.79
C ASP A 321 -27.83 -1.63 17.35
N ILE A 322 -29.03 -1.19 17.00
CA ILE A 322 -29.40 -0.69 15.68
C ILE A 322 -29.17 0.81 15.50
N SER A 323 -28.75 1.53 16.55
CA SER A 323 -28.53 2.99 16.50
C SER A 323 -27.49 3.38 15.47
N LYS A 324 -26.53 2.49 15.19
CA LYS A 324 -25.49 2.66 14.16
C LYS A 324 -26.06 2.73 12.73
N TYR A 325 -27.22 2.10 12.51
CA TYR A 325 -27.83 1.99 11.17
C TYR A 325 -28.84 3.10 10.87
N LYS A 326 -29.14 4.02 11.83
CA LYS A 326 -30.00 5.21 11.67
C LYS A 326 -31.28 4.93 10.87
N LEU A 327 -32.10 3.99 11.34
CA LEU A 327 -33.33 3.56 10.66
C LEU A 327 -34.43 4.67 10.64
N ASP A 328 -34.36 5.69 11.49
CA ASP A 328 -35.37 6.74 11.70
C ASP A 328 -35.18 7.98 10.80
N LYS A 329 -34.29 7.95 9.81
CA LYS A 329 -34.15 9.06 8.85
C LYS A 329 -34.57 8.59 7.45
N GLU A 330 -35.81 8.98 7.04
CA GLU A 330 -36.15 9.09 5.62
C GLU A 330 -35.33 10.18 4.94
#